data_0aa2ef5bf232f04dffe6f291374cd4bf
#
_entry.id   0aa2ef5bf232f04dffe6f291374cd4bf
#
_cell.length_a   1.000
_cell.length_b   1.000
_cell.length_c   1.000
_cell.angle_alpha   90.00
_cell.angle_beta   90.00
_cell.angle_gamma   90.00
#
_symmetry.space_group_name_H-M   'P 1'
#
loop_
_entity.id
_entity.type
_entity.pdbx_description
1 polymer ?
#
loop_
_entity_poly.entity_id
_entity_poly.type
_entity_poly.pdbx_seq_one_letter_code
_entity_poly.pdbx_strand_id
1 'polypeptide(L)'
;MGPSDLDTVCDLWRLPRPRAYNATEGGYQNRTTYVSCAAGEFVVRLYTNVAESARQRFEHELLGRLQPAELSFAVPRPLPSDDGDTLRVVDGRLAALYARIPGAPLAKDGGLYVEKAAAALAELDAALGGLVRWGARPAVFDGDMRHVHPLVTDVESALEDSGLSPEHARALGDCLLRTSELTGPLYASLPQQVPHGDFAFGNTLVADGRVTGLLDFEHAGIDVRACDLAVALYRFPAHPGTLGALGECERFGRAYCAVLPLDVTELAALPALLMVRGALSFAHWVGRYRAGVATVDDVRPRAERALFTSDWVEANGEALVRNAIGWIGERV
;
A
#
# COMPACT_ATOMS: atom_id res chain seq x y z
N MET A 1 20.08 -13.81 8.50
CA MET A 1 21.22 -13.26 7.76
C MET A 1 22.27 -12.87 8.76
N GLY A 2 23.47 -13.39 8.63
CA GLY A 2 24.59 -12.98 9.45
C GLY A 2 25.21 -11.68 8.93
N PRO A 3 26.09 -11.04 9.71
CA PRO A 3 26.84 -9.87 9.25
C PRO A 3 27.61 -10.09 7.93
N SER A 4 28.04 -11.32 7.65
CA SER A 4 28.75 -11.70 6.42
C SER A 4 27.92 -11.54 5.16
N ASP A 5 26.60 -11.84 5.21
CA ASP A 5 25.70 -11.73 4.05
C ASP A 5 25.43 -10.27 3.73
N LEU A 6 25.24 -9.42 4.77
CA LEU A 6 25.10 -7.98 4.62
C LEU A 6 26.34 -7.32 4.04
N ASP A 7 27.52 -7.76 4.47
CA ASP A 7 28.79 -7.30 3.92
C ASP A 7 28.91 -7.64 2.43
N THR A 8 28.53 -8.85 2.02
CA THR A 8 28.51 -9.25 0.60
C THR A 8 27.60 -8.34 -0.23
N VAL A 9 26.38 -8.06 0.26
CA VAL A 9 25.46 -7.11 -0.41
C VAL A 9 26.13 -5.73 -0.51
N CYS A 10 26.63 -5.18 0.59
CA CYS A 10 27.23 -3.85 0.60
C CYS A 10 28.48 -3.73 -0.29
N ASP A 11 29.25 -4.80 -0.46
CA ASP A 11 30.42 -4.82 -1.35
C ASP A 11 30.03 -4.69 -2.83
N LEU A 12 28.88 -5.25 -3.26
CA LEU A 12 28.34 -5.07 -4.62
C LEU A 12 27.98 -3.60 -4.93
N TRP A 13 27.69 -2.82 -3.91
CA TRP A 13 27.46 -1.37 -4.03
C TRP A 13 28.69 -0.54 -3.64
N ARG A 14 29.85 -1.19 -3.43
CA ARG A 14 31.12 -0.55 -3.07
C ARG A 14 31.02 0.39 -1.86
N LEU A 15 30.17 0.06 -0.90
CA LEU A 15 30.10 0.83 0.33
C LEU A 15 31.40 0.68 1.12
N PRO A 16 31.98 1.77 1.64
CA PRO A 16 33.22 1.70 2.40
C PRO A 16 33.05 0.97 3.74
N ARG A 17 34.15 0.40 4.25
CA ARG A 17 34.24 -0.16 5.61
C ARG A 17 34.93 0.85 6.54
N PRO A 18 34.67 0.84 7.86
CA PRO A 18 33.74 -0.07 8.56
C PRO A 18 32.28 0.29 8.34
N ARG A 19 31.36 -0.71 8.58
CA ARG A 19 29.92 -0.57 8.46
C ARG A 19 29.25 -0.94 9.76
N ALA A 20 28.22 -0.17 10.15
CA ALA A 20 27.32 -0.51 11.25
C ALA A 20 25.97 -0.96 10.70
N TYR A 21 25.39 -1.98 11.31
CA TYR A 21 24.13 -2.59 10.90
C TYR A 21 23.11 -2.51 12.02
N ASN A 22 21.93 -1.97 11.73
CA ASN A 22 20.81 -1.90 12.65
C ASN A 22 19.58 -2.51 11.99
N ALA A 23 18.93 -3.47 12.67
CA ALA A 23 17.66 -4.03 12.20
C ALA A 23 16.59 -2.94 12.15
N THR A 24 15.69 -3.04 11.15
CA THR A 24 14.48 -2.20 11.13
C THR A 24 13.39 -2.88 11.95
N GLU A 25 12.58 -2.08 12.64
CA GLU A 25 11.34 -2.57 13.24
C GLU A 25 10.25 -2.63 12.15
N GLY A 26 9.70 -3.80 11.91
CA GLY A 26 8.63 -4.03 10.93
C GLY A 26 9.10 -4.57 9.57
N GLY A 27 8.13 -4.96 8.75
CA GLY A 27 8.32 -5.59 7.44
C GLY A 27 7.93 -7.07 7.46
N TYR A 28 6.70 -7.39 7.01
CA TYR A 28 6.20 -8.78 6.98
C TYR A 28 6.71 -9.58 5.78
N GLN A 29 7.12 -8.91 4.71
CA GLN A 29 7.44 -9.56 3.43
C GLN A 29 8.92 -9.52 3.07
N ASN A 30 9.62 -8.43 3.42
CA ASN A 30 11.01 -8.22 3.04
C ASN A 30 11.85 -7.94 4.29
N ARG A 31 13.11 -8.39 4.26
CA ARG A 31 14.05 -8.06 5.33
C ARG A 31 14.78 -6.77 4.98
N THR A 32 14.60 -5.76 5.81
CA THR A 32 15.31 -4.49 5.70
C THR A 32 16.33 -4.34 6.82
N THR A 33 17.46 -3.69 6.51
CA THR A 33 18.52 -3.42 7.48
C THR A 33 19.10 -2.04 7.19
N TYR A 34 19.21 -1.20 8.21
CA TYR A 34 19.95 0.05 8.12
C TYR A 34 21.44 -0.21 8.08
N VAL A 35 22.14 0.48 7.20
CA VAL A 35 23.60 0.43 7.07
C VAL A 35 24.15 1.84 7.19
N SER A 36 25.08 2.05 8.10
CA SER A 36 25.81 3.31 8.26
C SER A 36 27.28 3.10 7.96
N CYS A 37 27.88 3.98 7.16
CA CYS A 37 29.30 3.97 6.83
C CYS A 37 29.80 5.39 6.51
N ALA A 38 31.05 5.56 6.15
CA ALA A 38 31.63 6.86 5.82
C ALA A 38 30.96 7.54 4.59
N ALA A 39 30.28 6.78 3.73
CA ALA A 39 29.54 7.32 2.58
C ALA A 39 28.12 7.79 2.92
N GLY A 40 27.61 7.53 4.12
CA GLY A 40 26.28 7.93 4.57
C GLY A 40 25.46 6.81 5.17
N GLU A 41 24.14 7.01 5.17
CA GLU A 41 23.17 6.07 5.70
C GLU A 41 22.35 5.45 4.56
N PHE A 42 22.16 4.14 4.62
CA PHE A 42 21.53 3.35 3.58
C PHE A 42 20.55 2.34 4.16
N VAL A 43 19.70 1.79 3.29
CA VAL A 43 18.79 0.68 3.60
C VAL A 43 19.09 -0.46 2.63
N VAL A 44 19.51 -1.60 3.15
CA VAL A 44 19.56 -2.87 2.40
C VAL A 44 18.18 -3.52 2.49
N ARG A 45 17.57 -3.82 1.36
CA ARG A 45 16.33 -4.62 1.26
C ARG A 45 16.65 -5.96 0.60
N LEU A 46 16.27 -7.05 1.28
CA LEU A 46 16.33 -8.40 0.75
C LEU A 46 14.91 -8.90 0.52
N TYR A 47 14.65 -9.24 -0.72
CA TYR A 47 13.37 -9.81 -1.12
C TYR A 47 13.32 -11.29 -0.80
N THR A 48 12.25 -11.73 -0.17
CA THR A 48 12.10 -13.14 0.24
C THR A 48 11.65 -14.04 -0.89
N ASN A 49 11.06 -13.49 -1.95
CA ASN A 49 10.51 -14.25 -3.07
C ASN A 49 11.23 -13.90 -4.40
N VAL A 50 12.10 -14.82 -4.86
CA VAL A 50 12.81 -14.66 -6.14
C VAL A 50 11.86 -14.84 -7.33
N ALA A 51 10.76 -15.57 -7.17
CA ALA A 51 9.80 -15.83 -8.25
C ALA A 51 9.09 -14.54 -8.73
N GLU A 52 9.10 -13.48 -7.93
CA GLU A 52 8.47 -12.19 -8.23
C GLU A 52 9.45 -11.13 -8.79
N SER A 53 10.58 -11.52 -9.33
CA SER A 53 11.62 -10.58 -9.81
C SER A 53 11.11 -9.51 -10.80
N ALA A 54 10.10 -9.84 -11.60
CA ALA A 54 9.48 -8.88 -12.51
C ALA A 54 8.74 -7.75 -11.78
N ARG A 55 8.22 -8.01 -10.58
CA ARG A 55 7.55 -7.03 -9.73
C ARG A 55 8.54 -6.04 -9.11
N GLN A 56 9.65 -6.55 -8.58
CA GLN A 56 10.71 -5.71 -8.02
C GLN A 56 11.37 -4.83 -9.12
N ARG A 57 11.55 -5.37 -10.32
CA ARG A 57 12.04 -4.57 -11.46
C ARG A 57 11.06 -3.48 -11.84
N PHE A 58 9.75 -3.77 -11.84
CA PHE A 58 8.72 -2.76 -12.08
C PHE A 58 8.74 -1.67 -11.00
N GLU A 59 8.81 -2.05 -9.70
CA GLU A 59 8.95 -1.10 -8.58
C GLU A 59 10.15 -0.17 -8.78
N HIS A 60 11.33 -0.72 -9.12
CA HIS A 60 12.55 0.06 -9.34
C HIS A 60 12.44 0.99 -10.54
N GLU A 61 11.83 0.53 -11.63
CA GLU A 61 11.60 1.36 -12.81
C GLU A 61 10.60 2.49 -12.52
N LEU A 62 9.51 2.20 -11.81
CA LEU A 62 8.54 3.19 -11.35
C LEU A 62 9.21 4.28 -10.51
N LEU A 63 9.98 3.88 -9.50
CA LEU A 63 10.72 4.77 -8.64
C LEU A 63 11.73 5.62 -9.42
N GLY A 64 12.40 5.03 -10.41
CA GLY A 64 13.29 5.76 -11.31
C GLY A 64 12.56 6.85 -12.11
N ARG A 65 11.34 6.57 -12.57
CA ARG A 65 10.49 7.51 -13.32
C ARG A 65 9.90 8.61 -12.44
N LEU A 66 9.77 8.39 -11.14
CA LEU A 66 9.34 9.39 -10.17
C LEU A 66 10.47 10.35 -9.76
N GLN A 67 11.75 10.00 -9.98
CA GLN A 67 12.87 10.87 -9.53
C GLN A 67 12.83 12.30 -10.13
N PRO A 68 12.38 12.52 -11.38
CA PRO A 68 12.25 13.87 -11.93
C PRO A 68 11.05 14.67 -11.36
N ALA A 69 10.13 14.03 -10.64
CA ALA A 69 9.00 14.72 -10.05
C ALA A 69 9.46 15.60 -8.87
N GLU A 70 9.03 16.86 -8.85
CA GLU A 70 9.34 17.80 -7.78
C GLU A 70 8.38 17.58 -6.59
N LEU A 71 8.52 16.44 -5.89
CA LEU A 71 7.73 16.11 -4.72
C LEU A 71 8.25 16.88 -3.49
N SER A 72 7.34 17.32 -2.62
CA SER A 72 7.69 17.98 -1.36
C SER A 72 8.33 17.06 -0.31
N PHE A 73 8.39 15.76 -0.59
CA PHE A 73 8.95 14.68 0.22
C PHE A 73 9.75 13.72 -0.67
N ALA A 74 10.52 12.83 -0.06
CA ALA A 74 11.29 11.83 -0.78
C ALA A 74 10.50 10.54 -1.01
N VAL A 75 10.79 9.85 -2.12
CA VAL A 75 10.43 8.45 -2.36
C VAL A 75 11.70 7.59 -2.38
N PRO A 76 11.60 6.27 -2.14
CA PRO A 76 12.76 5.40 -2.17
C PRO A 76 13.54 5.55 -3.49
N ARG A 77 14.85 5.67 -3.38
CA ARG A 77 15.75 5.74 -4.54
C ARG A 77 16.63 4.51 -4.56
N PRO A 78 16.33 3.51 -5.40
CA PRO A 78 17.22 2.38 -5.58
C PRO A 78 18.54 2.85 -6.20
N LEU A 79 19.65 2.45 -5.59
CA LEU A 79 20.98 2.83 -6.03
C LEU A 79 21.54 1.78 -7.01
N PRO A 80 22.26 2.19 -8.06
CA PRO A 80 22.92 1.25 -8.96
C PRO A 80 24.09 0.57 -8.22
N SER A 81 24.26 -0.73 -8.45
CA SER A 81 25.39 -1.52 -7.99
C SER A 81 26.62 -1.32 -8.92
N ASP A 82 27.66 -2.08 -8.71
CA ASP A 82 28.93 -1.99 -9.45
C ASP A 82 28.79 -2.28 -10.96
N ASP A 83 27.76 -3.03 -11.39
CA ASP A 83 27.43 -3.30 -12.79
C ASP A 83 26.34 -2.40 -13.38
N GLY A 84 25.81 -1.47 -12.56
CA GLY A 84 24.78 -0.51 -12.98
C GLY A 84 23.35 -0.99 -12.76
N ASP A 85 23.10 -2.27 -12.41
CA ASP A 85 21.75 -2.74 -12.06
C ASP A 85 21.40 -2.31 -10.60
N THR A 86 20.14 -2.03 -10.36
CA THR A 86 19.63 -1.69 -9.02
C THR A 86 19.18 -2.92 -8.22
N LEU A 87 19.13 -4.09 -8.86
CA LEU A 87 18.79 -5.38 -8.27
C LEU A 87 19.92 -6.39 -8.49
N ARG A 88 20.37 -7.04 -7.42
CA ARG A 88 21.39 -8.08 -7.48
C ARG A 88 20.88 -9.37 -6.82
N VAL A 89 21.36 -10.50 -7.32
CA VAL A 89 21.11 -11.79 -6.69
C VAL A 89 22.27 -12.11 -5.74
N VAL A 90 21.94 -12.33 -4.46
CA VAL A 90 22.87 -12.75 -3.42
C VAL A 90 22.28 -13.97 -2.72
N ASP A 91 22.98 -15.08 -2.72
CA ASP A 91 22.55 -16.36 -2.13
C ASP A 91 21.13 -16.77 -2.56
N GLY A 92 20.84 -16.62 -3.86
CA GLY A 92 19.55 -16.97 -4.45
C GLY A 92 18.41 -16.01 -4.11
N ARG A 93 18.70 -14.84 -3.54
CA ARG A 93 17.71 -13.80 -3.19
C ARG A 93 18.03 -12.51 -3.90
N LEU A 94 16.98 -11.75 -4.26
CA LEU A 94 17.17 -10.40 -4.75
C LEU A 94 17.55 -9.48 -3.58
N ALA A 95 18.51 -8.61 -3.84
CA ALA A 95 18.96 -7.55 -2.94
C ALA A 95 18.92 -6.20 -3.65
N ALA A 96 18.61 -5.16 -2.91
CA ALA A 96 18.68 -3.76 -3.34
C ALA A 96 19.24 -2.88 -2.23
N LEU A 97 19.84 -1.78 -2.64
CA LEU A 97 20.33 -0.73 -1.75
C LEU A 97 19.61 0.58 -2.05
N TYR A 98 19.16 1.25 -1.01
CA TYR A 98 18.51 2.55 -1.09
C TYR A 98 19.26 3.56 -0.22
N ALA A 99 19.24 4.83 -0.62
CA ALA A 99 19.57 5.92 0.30
C ALA A 99 18.51 5.97 1.42
N ARG A 100 18.94 6.15 2.67
CA ARG A 100 18.00 6.29 3.79
C ARG A 100 17.27 7.63 3.70
N ILE A 101 15.96 7.60 3.77
CA ILE A 101 15.14 8.81 3.91
C ILE A 101 15.07 9.15 5.41
N PRO A 102 15.45 10.38 5.82
CA PRO A 102 15.35 10.80 7.21
C PRO A 102 13.89 10.91 7.67
N GLY A 103 13.63 10.54 8.91
CA GLY A 103 12.32 10.62 9.54
C GLY A 103 11.98 9.37 10.32
N ALA A 104 10.88 9.45 11.07
CA ALA A 104 10.29 8.33 11.79
C ALA A 104 8.96 7.93 11.14
N PRO A 105 8.58 6.64 11.17
CA PRO A 105 7.25 6.21 10.74
C PRO A 105 6.18 6.94 11.53
N LEU A 106 5.14 7.37 10.83
CA LEU A 106 4.01 8.03 11.46
C LEU A 106 3.23 7.03 12.32
N ALA A 107 2.74 7.49 13.47
CA ALA A 107 1.89 6.67 14.35
C ALA A 107 0.62 6.21 13.63
N LYS A 108 0.06 5.08 14.06
CA LYS A 108 -1.08 4.41 13.39
C LYS A 108 -2.35 5.27 13.28
N ASP A 109 -2.52 6.22 14.19
CA ASP A 109 -3.66 7.14 14.23
C ASP A 109 -3.44 8.43 13.41
N GLY A 110 -2.25 8.59 12.83
CA GLY A 110 -1.88 9.78 12.06
C GLY A 110 -1.70 11.05 12.91
N GLY A 111 -2.29 11.13 14.07
CA GLY A 111 -2.20 12.25 15.00
C GLY A 111 -2.38 13.63 14.33
N LEU A 112 -1.40 14.52 14.52
CA LEU A 112 -1.40 15.87 13.92
C LEU A 112 -0.97 15.90 12.44
N TYR A 113 -0.67 14.74 11.84
CA TYR A 113 -0.15 14.66 10.47
C TYR A 113 -1.18 14.20 9.44
N VAL A 114 -2.41 13.93 9.87
CA VAL A 114 -3.49 13.39 9.02
C VAL A 114 -3.63 14.17 7.72
N GLU A 115 -3.80 15.48 7.79
CA GLU A 115 -3.99 16.34 6.63
C GLU A 115 -2.71 16.47 5.79
N LYS A 116 -1.54 16.45 6.45
CA LYS A 116 -0.24 16.49 5.75
C LYS A 116 0.04 15.20 5.00
N ALA A 117 -0.31 14.07 5.59
CA ALA A 117 -0.20 12.76 4.97
C ALA A 117 -1.16 12.62 3.77
N ALA A 118 -2.38 13.15 3.90
CA ALA A 118 -3.35 13.20 2.81
C ALA A 118 -2.87 14.07 1.64
N ALA A 119 -2.33 15.26 1.92
CA ALA A 119 -1.78 16.15 0.90
C ALA A 119 -0.57 15.51 0.19
N ALA A 120 0.32 14.85 0.95
CA ALA A 120 1.47 14.14 0.39
C ALA A 120 1.05 12.96 -0.50
N LEU A 121 0.04 12.18 -0.10
CA LEU A 121 -0.51 11.13 -0.94
C LEU A 121 -1.10 11.69 -2.24
N ALA A 122 -1.87 12.76 -2.17
CA ALA A 122 -2.46 13.40 -3.34
C ALA A 122 -1.40 13.99 -4.30
N GLU A 123 -0.32 14.54 -3.76
CA GLU A 123 0.83 15.01 -4.53
C GLU A 123 1.55 13.85 -5.25
N LEU A 124 1.72 12.72 -4.55
CA LEU A 124 2.25 11.49 -5.15
C LEU A 124 1.35 10.98 -6.27
N ASP A 125 0.04 10.89 -6.04
CA ASP A 125 -0.93 10.39 -7.00
C ASP A 125 -1.01 11.27 -8.25
N ALA A 126 -0.87 12.57 -8.09
CA ALA A 126 -0.76 13.50 -9.22
C ALA A 126 0.48 13.21 -10.08
N ALA A 127 1.62 12.93 -9.45
CA ALA A 127 2.85 12.57 -10.16
C ALA A 127 2.75 11.20 -10.82
N LEU A 128 2.18 10.21 -10.14
CA LEU A 128 1.95 8.85 -10.66
C LEU A 128 0.96 8.84 -11.84
N GLY A 129 -0.06 9.70 -11.81
CA GLY A 129 -1.04 9.84 -12.89
C GLY A 129 -0.42 10.15 -14.26
N GLY A 130 0.73 10.81 -14.29
CA GLY A 130 1.50 11.04 -15.50
C GLY A 130 2.15 9.78 -16.11
N LEU A 131 2.23 8.70 -15.36
CA LEU A 131 2.92 7.47 -15.75
C LEU A 131 2.03 6.40 -16.40
N VAL A 132 0.72 6.60 -16.47
CA VAL A 132 -0.24 5.60 -17.03
C VAL A 132 0.15 5.16 -18.46
N ARG A 133 0.70 6.04 -19.26
CA ARG A 133 1.09 5.75 -20.67
C ARG A 133 2.39 4.96 -20.80
N TRP A 134 3.06 4.68 -19.71
CA TRP A 134 4.33 3.98 -19.75
C TRP A 134 4.21 2.46 -19.93
N GLY A 135 2.99 1.87 -19.97
CA GLY A 135 2.77 0.43 -20.06
C GLY A 135 2.89 -0.25 -18.69
N ALA A 136 2.47 0.45 -17.64
CA ALA A 136 2.41 -0.09 -16.30
C ALA A 136 1.56 -1.37 -16.26
N ARG A 137 1.97 -2.31 -15.40
CA ARG A 137 1.25 -3.56 -15.18
C ARG A 137 0.03 -3.33 -14.29
N PRO A 138 -0.99 -4.22 -14.34
CA PRO A 138 -2.08 -4.17 -13.37
C PRO A 138 -1.57 -4.21 -11.94
N ALA A 139 -2.25 -3.53 -11.03
CA ALA A 139 -1.98 -3.60 -9.60
C ALA A 139 -2.14 -5.04 -9.10
N VAL A 140 -1.53 -5.35 -7.96
CA VAL A 140 -1.75 -6.65 -7.29
C VAL A 140 -3.20 -6.75 -6.82
N PHE A 141 -3.78 -5.63 -6.47
CA PHE A 141 -5.16 -5.50 -6.01
C PHE A 141 -5.98 -4.78 -7.09
N ASP A 142 -6.14 -5.42 -8.25
CA ASP A 142 -6.86 -4.91 -9.42
C ASP A 142 -8.40 -5.01 -9.31
N GLY A 143 -8.91 -5.17 -8.10
CA GLY A 143 -10.34 -5.32 -7.82
C GLY A 143 -10.85 -6.77 -7.88
N ASP A 144 -10.14 -7.70 -8.51
CA ASP A 144 -10.56 -9.11 -8.56
C ASP A 144 -9.83 -9.95 -7.50
N MET A 145 -10.59 -10.49 -6.56
CA MET A 145 -10.03 -11.36 -5.50
C MET A 145 -9.25 -12.55 -6.04
N ARG A 146 -9.61 -13.08 -7.21
CA ARG A 146 -8.96 -14.25 -7.82
C ARG A 146 -7.56 -13.94 -8.35
N HIS A 147 -7.22 -12.68 -8.55
CA HIS A 147 -5.91 -12.25 -9.02
C HIS A 147 -4.94 -11.91 -7.88
N VAL A 148 -5.47 -11.75 -6.66
CA VAL A 148 -4.68 -11.29 -5.50
C VAL A 148 -3.59 -12.28 -5.10
N HIS A 149 -3.90 -13.58 -5.16
CA HIS A 149 -2.94 -14.62 -4.80
C HIS A 149 -3.23 -15.93 -5.57
N PRO A 150 -2.22 -16.59 -6.16
CA PRO A 150 -2.43 -17.78 -7.00
C PRO A 150 -3.07 -18.97 -6.27
N LEU A 151 -3.01 -19.00 -4.94
CA LEU A 151 -3.63 -20.05 -4.11
C LEU A 151 -5.06 -19.72 -3.69
N VAL A 152 -5.63 -18.59 -4.11
CA VAL A 152 -7.02 -18.18 -3.80
C VAL A 152 -7.77 -18.04 -5.11
N THR A 153 -8.49 -19.09 -5.49
CA THR A 153 -9.18 -19.17 -6.80
C THR A 153 -10.67 -18.89 -6.72
N ASP A 154 -11.25 -18.99 -5.51
CA ASP A 154 -12.68 -18.76 -5.27
C ASP A 154 -12.95 -18.32 -3.83
N VAL A 155 -14.13 -17.73 -3.63
CA VAL A 155 -14.57 -17.18 -2.35
C VAL A 155 -14.85 -18.28 -1.32
N GLU A 156 -15.51 -19.36 -1.74
CA GLU A 156 -15.96 -20.41 -0.82
C GLU A 156 -14.79 -21.08 -0.13
N SER A 157 -13.77 -21.48 -0.90
CA SER A 157 -12.56 -22.08 -0.34
C SER A 157 -11.79 -21.10 0.57
N ALA A 158 -11.81 -19.80 0.25
CA ALA A 158 -11.15 -18.80 1.10
C ALA A 158 -11.85 -18.65 2.47
N LEU A 159 -13.17 -18.83 2.53
CA LEU A 159 -13.92 -18.74 3.78
C LEU A 159 -13.60 -19.87 4.77
N GLU A 160 -13.24 -21.06 4.28
CA GLU A 160 -12.80 -22.18 5.14
C GLU A 160 -11.58 -21.81 5.98
N ASP A 161 -10.72 -20.96 5.47
CA ASP A 161 -9.49 -20.49 6.12
C ASP A 161 -9.67 -19.17 6.90
N SER A 162 -10.89 -18.65 7.00
CA SER A 162 -11.16 -17.34 7.62
C SER A 162 -10.89 -17.30 9.13
N GLY A 163 -10.96 -18.44 9.81
CA GLY A 163 -10.89 -18.53 11.26
C GLY A 163 -12.11 -17.95 11.98
N LEU A 164 -13.22 -17.69 11.28
CA LEU A 164 -14.47 -17.16 11.82
C LEU A 164 -15.41 -18.28 12.26
N SER A 165 -16.42 -17.92 13.07
CA SER A 165 -17.56 -18.80 13.32
C SER A 165 -18.35 -19.07 12.04
N PRO A 166 -19.11 -20.18 11.91
CA PRO A 166 -19.89 -20.46 10.71
C PRO A 166 -20.89 -19.36 10.34
N GLU A 167 -21.44 -18.65 11.31
CA GLU A 167 -22.34 -17.53 11.11
C GLU A 167 -21.61 -16.33 10.49
N HIS A 168 -20.48 -15.92 11.08
CA HIS A 168 -19.68 -14.82 10.54
C HIS A 168 -19.01 -15.16 9.20
N ALA A 169 -18.62 -16.42 8.98
CA ALA A 169 -18.09 -16.85 7.68
C ALA A 169 -19.16 -16.77 6.59
N ARG A 170 -20.43 -17.10 6.88
CA ARG A 170 -21.53 -16.94 5.95
C ARG A 170 -21.78 -15.46 5.62
N ALA A 171 -21.83 -14.60 6.66
CA ALA A 171 -21.99 -13.15 6.46
C ALA A 171 -20.84 -12.56 5.63
N LEU A 172 -19.60 -13.00 5.87
CA LEU A 172 -18.45 -12.61 5.03
C LEU A 172 -18.63 -13.09 3.59
N GLY A 173 -19.10 -14.33 3.36
CA GLY A 173 -19.37 -14.86 2.02
C GLY A 173 -20.36 -13.99 1.26
N ASP A 174 -21.48 -13.62 1.88
CA ASP A 174 -22.48 -12.72 1.29
C ASP A 174 -21.88 -11.34 0.97
N CYS A 175 -21.04 -10.81 1.84
CA CYS A 175 -20.32 -9.55 1.61
C CYS A 175 -19.38 -9.66 0.40
N LEU A 176 -18.56 -10.71 0.32
CA LEU A 176 -17.58 -10.92 -0.74
C LEU A 176 -18.25 -11.12 -2.11
N LEU A 177 -19.39 -11.85 -2.16
CA LEU A 177 -20.17 -12.03 -3.38
C LEU A 177 -20.73 -10.70 -3.89
N ARG A 178 -21.40 -9.92 -3.01
CA ARG A 178 -21.88 -8.59 -3.37
C ARG A 178 -20.76 -7.68 -3.86
N THR A 179 -19.61 -7.71 -3.20
CA THR A 179 -18.43 -6.91 -3.60
C THR A 179 -17.95 -7.32 -4.99
N SER A 180 -17.85 -8.62 -5.27
CA SER A 180 -17.45 -9.15 -6.58
C SER A 180 -18.38 -8.73 -7.72
N GLU A 181 -19.71 -8.72 -7.49
CA GLU A 181 -20.70 -8.27 -8.46
C GLU A 181 -20.57 -6.79 -8.80
N LEU A 182 -20.22 -5.96 -7.80
CA LEU A 182 -20.05 -4.51 -7.98
C LEU A 182 -18.74 -4.14 -8.68
N THR A 183 -17.68 -4.93 -8.49
CA THR A 183 -16.31 -4.54 -8.88
C THR A 183 -16.16 -4.36 -10.39
N GLY A 184 -16.63 -5.30 -11.20
CA GLY A 184 -16.46 -5.25 -12.67
C GLY A 184 -17.05 -3.97 -13.30
N PRO A 185 -18.35 -3.66 -13.11
CA PRO A 185 -18.95 -2.42 -13.60
C PRO A 185 -18.30 -1.15 -13.03
N LEU A 186 -17.92 -1.18 -11.73
CA LEU A 186 -17.28 -0.06 -11.07
C LEU A 186 -15.91 0.27 -11.71
N TYR A 187 -15.05 -0.73 -11.87
CA TYR A 187 -13.73 -0.55 -12.46
C TYR A 187 -13.77 -0.14 -13.93
N ALA A 188 -14.77 -0.59 -14.68
CA ALA A 188 -14.98 -0.18 -16.06
C ALA A 188 -15.43 1.27 -16.22
N SER A 189 -16.02 1.87 -15.18
CA SER A 189 -16.59 3.23 -15.22
C SER A 189 -15.66 4.31 -14.67
N LEU A 190 -14.64 3.93 -13.89
CA LEU A 190 -13.77 4.87 -13.20
C LEU A 190 -12.48 5.17 -13.97
N PRO A 191 -11.95 6.40 -13.86
CA PRO A 191 -10.63 6.75 -14.36
C PRO A 191 -9.55 5.84 -13.75
N GLN A 192 -8.56 5.46 -14.57
CA GLN A 192 -7.45 4.63 -14.14
C GLN A 192 -6.14 5.40 -14.14
N GLN A 193 -5.28 5.09 -13.21
CA GLN A 193 -3.90 5.56 -13.13
C GLN A 193 -3.01 4.52 -12.46
N VAL A 194 -1.79 4.89 -12.14
CA VAL A 194 -0.91 4.11 -11.26
C VAL A 194 -1.02 4.70 -9.85
N PRO A 195 -1.76 4.11 -8.91
CA PRO A 195 -1.69 4.48 -7.50
C PRO A 195 -0.47 3.86 -6.81
N HIS A 196 -0.19 4.31 -5.60
CA HIS A 196 0.74 3.69 -4.66
C HIS A 196 0.25 2.29 -4.24
N GLY A 197 -1.04 2.12 -4.05
CA GLY A 197 -1.75 0.86 -3.80
C GLY A 197 -1.64 0.31 -2.37
N ASP A 198 -0.78 0.87 -1.50
CA ASP A 198 -0.63 0.44 -0.12
C ASP A 198 -0.30 1.57 0.87
N PHE A 199 -0.93 2.73 0.67
CA PHE A 199 -0.74 3.83 1.62
C PHE A 199 -1.10 3.42 3.05
N ALA A 200 -0.18 3.69 3.96
CA ALA A 200 -0.35 3.49 5.40
C ALA A 200 0.50 4.51 6.18
N PHE A 201 0.08 4.83 7.40
CA PHE A 201 0.89 5.72 8.23
C PHE A 201 2.28 5.16 8.53
N GLY A 202 2.40 3.83 8.70
CA GLY A 202 3.71 3.19 8.86
C GLY A 202 4.64 3.34 7.65
N ASN A 203 4.08 3.58 6.45
CA ASN A 203 4.82 3.84 5.23
C ASN A 203 5.06 5.34 4.99
N THR A 204 4.61 6.21 5.91
CA THR A 204 4.80 7.66 5.87
C THR A 204 5.85 8.07 6.90
N LEU A 205 6.94 8.67 6.44
CA LEU A 205 7.99 9.21 7.32
C LEU A 205 7.74 10.67 7.62
N VAL A 206 7.97 11.05 8.87
CA VAL A 206 7.80 12.44 9.35
C VAL A 206 9.02 12.90 10.17
N ALA A 207 9.38 14.15 10.00
CA ALA A 207 10.33 14.86 10.83
C ALA A 207 10.02 16.36 10.81
N ASP A 208 10.33 17.08 11.87
CA ASP A 208 10.23 18.54 12.00
C ASP A 208 8.88 19.10 11.53
N GLY A 209 7.78 18.39 11.88
CA GLY A 209 6.43 18.82 11.53
C GLY A 209 6.05 18.61 10.06
N ARG A 210 6.81 17.85 9.27
CA ARG A 210 6.57 17.61 7.83
C ARG A 210 6.59 16.13 7.50
N VAL A 211 5.90 15.75 6.43
CA VAL A 211 6.15 14.47 5.75
C VAL A 211 7.50 14.57 5.05
N THR A 212 8.37 13.60 5.31
CA THR A 212 9.71 13.54 4.72
C THR A 212 9.87 12.43 3.71
N GLY A 213 8.97 11.42 3.73
CA GLY A 213 9.00 10.34 2.76
C GLY A 213 7.73 9.50 2.74
N LEU A 214 7.46 8.92 1.57
CA LEU A 214 6.49 7.83 1.38
C LEU A 214 7.24 6.59 0.90
N LEU A 215 6.97 5.45 1.53
CA LEU A 215 7.70 4.19 1.37
C LEU A 215 6.78 3.09 0.82
N ASP A 216 7.40 2.02 0.30
CA ASP A 216 6.76 0.73 0.00
C ASP A 216 5.83 0.75 -1.22
N PHE A 217 6.43 0.84 -2.40
CA PHE A 217 5.77 0.89 -3.72
C PHE A 217 5.50 -0.50 -4.32
N GLU A 218 5.65 -1.58 -3.55
CA GLU A 218 5.52 -2.95 -4.07
C GLU A 218 4.11 -3.30 -4.58
N HIS A 219 3.09 -2.55 -4.16
CA HIS A 219 1.70 -2.71 -4.61
C HIS A 219 1.30 -1.77 -5.74
N ALA A 220 2.18 -0.87 -6.15
CA ALA A 220 1.90 0.06 -7.24
C ALA A 220 1.64 -0.68 -8.57
N GLY A 221 0.70 -0.17 -9.36
CA GLY A 221 0.30 -0.74 -10.65
C GLY A 221 -0.94 -0.03 -11.16
N ILE A 222 -1.46 -0.38 -12.34
CA ILE A 222 -2.69 0.23 -12.88
C ILE A 222 -3.89 -0.20 -12.05
N ASP A 223 -4.61 0.78 -11.50
CA ASP A 223 -5.84 0.63 -10.74
C ASP A 223 -6.72 1.87 -10.94
N VAL A 224 -7.93 1.88 -10.37
CA VAL A 224 -8.78 3.07 -10.38
C VAL A 224 -8.14 4.22 -9.61
N ARG A 225 -8.23 5.44 -10.13
CA ARG A 225 -7.55 6.62 -9.57
C ARG A 225 -7.92 6.88 -8.11
N ALA A 226 -9.17 6.64 -7.73
CA ALA A 226 -9.64 6.80 -6.35
C ALA A 226 -9.15 5.71 -5.38
N CYS A 227 -8.37 4.72 -5.85
CA CYS A 227 -7.91 3.58 -5.05
C CYS A 227 -7.12 4.03 -3.81
N ASP A 228 -6.13 4.92 -3.97
CA ASP A 228 -5.29 5.34 -2.86
C ASP A 228 -6.04 6.12 -1.78
N LEU A 229 -6.97 6.97 -2.18
CA LEU A 229 -7.87 7.60 -1.21
C LEU A 229 -8.70 6.54 -0.46
N ALA A 230 -9.29 5.57 -1.16
CA ALA A 230 -10.04 4.49 -0.53
C ALA A 230 -9.16 3.62 0.39
N VAL A 231 -7.93 3.29 -0.04
CA VAL A 231 -6.95 2.55 0.78
C VAL A 231 -6.59 3.33 2.05
N ALA A 232 -6.40 4.64 1.95
CA ALA A 232 -6.13 5.50 3.09
C ALA A 232 -7.33 5.53 4.05
N LEU A 233 -8.54 5.77 3.54
CA LEU A 233 -9.76 5.77 4.33
C LEU A 233 -10.05 4.41 4.98
N TYR A 234 -9.75 3.30 4.30
CA TYR A 234 -9.87 1.96 4.85
C TYR A 234 -8.86 1.68 5.98
N ARG A 235 -7.65 2.21 5.87
CA ARG A 235 -6.58 1.96 6.87
C ARG A 235 -6.61 2.94 8.03
N PHE A 236 -7.18 4.09 7.82
CA PHE A 236 -7.18 5.21 8.73
C PHE A 236 -7.74 4.87 10.10
N PRO A 237 -8.84 4.19 10.21
CA PRO A 237 -9.31 3.68 11.47
C PRO A 237 -8.85 2.24 11.65
N ALA A 238 -7.71 2.07 12.32
CA ALA A 238 -7.07 0.77 12.48
C ALA A 238 -7.81 -0.20 13.41
N HIS A 239 -8.88 0.20 14.07
CA HIS A 239 -9.59 -0.62 15.07
C HIS A 239 -11.08 -0.71 14.79
N PRO A 240 -11.72 -1.87 15.07
CA PRO A 240 -13.17 -1.94 15.19
C PRO A 240 -13.65 -0.84 16.16
N GLY A 241 -14.58 0.00 15.71
CA GLY A 241 -15.07 1.15 16.47
C GLY A 241 -14.45 2.51 16.10
N THR A 242 -13.34 2.57 15.36
CA THR A 242 -12.73 3.82 14.87
C THR A 242 -12.93 4.07 13.38
N LEU A 243 -13.35 3.08 12.59
CA LEU A 243 -13.89 3.29 11.23
C LEU A 243 -15.14 4.19 11.25
N GLY A 244 -15.42 4.72 12.36
CA GLY A 244 -16.63 5.45 12.53
C GLY A 244 -16.51 6.94 12.47
N ALA A 245 -15.35 7.44 12.52
CA ALA A 245 -15.26 8.87 12.47
C ALA A 245 -15.37 9.35 11.03
N LEU A 246 -16.60 9.53 10.50
CA LEU A 246 -16.84 10.34 9.30
C LEU A 246 -16.03 11.64 9.32
N GLY A 247 -15.79 12.18 10.54
CA GLY A 247 -14.92 13.32 10.75
C GLY A 247 -13.45 13.08 10.36
N GLU A 248 -12.90 11.88 10.58
CA GLU A 248 -11.54 11.57 10.15
C GLU A 248 -11.47 11.36 8.63
N CYS A 249 -12.48 10.72 8.06
CA CYS A 249 -12.63 10.63 6.59
C CYS A 249 -12.74 12.01 5.97
N GLU A 250 -13.50 12.91 6.60
CA GLU A 250 -13.67 14.30 6.19
C GLU A 250 -12.33 15.06 6.20
N ARG A 251 -11.57 14.97 7.29
CA ARG A 251 -10.27 15.63 7.42
C ARG A 251 -9.29 15.18 6.35
N PHE A 252 -9.17 13.86 6.16
CA PHE A 252 -8.27 13.29 5.16
C PHE A 252 -8.73 13.62 3.74
N GLY A 253 -10.00 13.36 3.43
CA GLY A 253 -10.55 13.54 2.08
C GLY A 253 -10.49 15.00 1.61
N ARG A 254 -10.79 15.97 2.47
CA ARG A 254 -10.66 17.40 2.13
C ARG A 254 -9.22 17.78 1.82
N ALA A 255 -8.26 17.35 2.65
CA ALA A 255 -6.86 17.65 2.44
C ALA A 255 -6.30 16.98 1.17
N TYR A 256 -6.74 15.76 0.87
CA TYR A 256 -6.41 15.05 -0.37
C TYR A 256 -6.99 15.78 -1.60
N CYS A 257 -8.30 16.04 -1.61
CA CYS A 257 -9.00 16.66 -2.73
C CYS A 257 -8.62 18.13 -2.96
N ALA A 258 -8.06 18.81 -1.96
CA ALA A 258 -7.49 20.15 -2.12
C ALA A 258 -6.26 20.15 -3.05
N VAL A 259 -5.51 19.07 -3.10
CA VAL A 259 -4.31 18.89 -3.94
C VAL A 259 -4.65 18.17 -5.24
N LEU A 260 -5.35 17.03 -5.16
CA LEU A 260 -5.79 16.22 -6.30
C LEU A 260 -7.33 16.06 -6.27
N PRO A 261 -8.08 16.92 -6.93
CA PRO A 261 -9.54 16.78 -7.00
C PRO A 261 -9.94 15.52 -7.77
N LEU A 262 -10.79 14.71 -7.15
CA LEU A 262 -11.48 13.63 -7.82
C LEU A 262 -12.82 14.11 -8.36
N ASP A 263 -13.38 13.41 -9.34
CA ASP A 263 -14.73 13.74 -9.82
C ASP A 263 -15.83 13.13 -8.93
N VAL A 264 -17.08 13.56 -9.16
CA VAL A 264 -18.24 13.12 -8.36
C VAL A 264 -18.43 11.60 -8.47
N THR A 265 -18.15 11.01 -9.62
CA THR A 265 -18.30 9.56 -9.84
C THR A 265 -17.29 8.78 -9.01
N GLU A 266 -16.04 9.25 -8.95
CA GLU A 266 -14.99 8.65 -8.13
C GLU A 266 -15.30 8.76 -6.63
N LEU A 267 -15.78 9.92 -6.19
CA LEU A 267 -16.17 10.13 -4.79
C LEU A 267 -17.38 9.30 -4.39
N ALA A 268 -18.35 9.14 -5.31
CA ALA A 268 -19.51 8.26 -5.09
C ALA A 268 -19.12 6.78 -5.01
N ALA A 269 -18.00 6.39 -5.60
CA ALA A 269 -17.49 5.02 -5.58
C ALA A 269 -16.78 4.63 -4.26
N LEU A 270 -16.41 5.58 -3.41
CA LEU A 270 -15.63 5.33 -2.19
C LEU A 270 -16.20 4.23 -1.31
N PRO A 271 -17.52 4.15 -1.01
CA PRO A 271 -18.07 3.06 -0.20
C PRO A 271 -17.79 1.68 -0.80
N ALA A 272 -17.99 1.52 -2.10
CA ALA A 272 -17.73 0.25 -2.80
C ALA A 272 -16.23 -0.08 -2.82
N LEU A 273 -15.36 0.90 -3.05
CA LEU A 273 -13.90 0.73 -3.01
C LEU A 273 -13.38 0.32 -1.63
N LEU A 274 -14.00 0.81 -0.54
CA LEU A 274 -13.70 0.35 0.81
C LEU A 274 -14.02 -1.14 0.99
N MET A 275 -15.16 -1.61 0.48
CA MET A 275 -15.53 -3.02 0.51
C MET A 275 -14.56 -3.87 -0.33
N VAL A 276 -14.25 -3.42 -1.55
CA VAL A 276 -13.25 -4.08 -2.42
C VAL A 276 -11.92 -4.22 -1.68
N ARG A 277 -11.41 -3.16 -1.05
CA ARG A 277 -10.14 -3.23 -0.30
C ARG A 277 -10.19 -4.23 0.84
N GLY A 278 -11.31 -4.32 1.55
CA GLY A 278 -11.53 -5.32 2.59
C GLY A 278 -11.45 -6.75 2.07
N ALA A 279 -12.14 -7.01 0.97
CA ALA A 279 -12.18 -8.30 0.28
C ALA A 279 -10.79 -8.73 -0.22
N LEU A 280 -10.08 -7.83 -0.91
CA LEU A 280 -8.75 -8.10 -1.45
C LEU A 280 -7.71 -8.34 -0.33
N SER A 281 -7.79 -7.57 0.76
CA SER A 281 -6.93 -7.76 1.93
C SER A 281 -7.15 -9.14 2.56
N PHE A 282 -8.40 -9.57 2.72
CA PHE A 282 -8.73 -10.90 3.22
C PHE A 282 -8.16 -11.99 2.31
N ALA A 283 -8.42 -11.94 1.00
CA ALA A 283 -7.95 -12.90 0.02
C ALA A 283 -6.41 -13.00 0.01
N HIS A 284 -5.71 -11.87 0.10
CA HIS A 284 -4.25 -11.83 0.19
C HIS A 284 -3.73 -12.62 1.40
N TRP A 285 -4.32 -12.42 2.58
CA TRP A 285 -3.86 -13.09 3.78
C TRP A 285 -4.23 -14.58 3.82
N VAL A 286 -5.36 -14.98 3.24
CA VAL A 286 -5.68 -16.40 2.99
C VAL A 286 -4.60 -17.03 2.10
N GLY A 287 -4.23 -16.37 1.01
CA GLY A 287 -3.18 -16.86 0.13
C GLY A 287 -1.83 -17.00 0.83
N ARG A 288 -1.45 -16.05 1.69
CA ARG A 288 -0.25 -16.15 2.52
C ARG A 288 -0.30 -17.32 3.52
N TYR A 289 -1.46 -17.55 4.12
CA TYR A 289 -1.67 -18.69 4.99
C TYR A 289 -1.50 -20.01 4.23
N ARG A 290 -2.10 -20.15 3.07
CA ARG A 290 -1.96 -21.32 2.20
C ARG A 290 -0.52 -21.53 1.70
N ALA A 291 0.22 -20.45 1.54
CA ALA A 291 1.65 -20.49 1.21
C ALA A 291 2.56 -20.83 2.42
N GLY A 292 2.01 -21.02 3.62
CA GLY A 292 2.76 -21.35 4.83
C GLY A 292 3.59 -20.17 5.40
N VAL A 293 3.28 -18.91 5.00
CA VAL A 293 4.00 -17.71 5.43
C VAL A 293 3.16 -16.81 6.35
N ALA A 294 1.97 -17.27 6.73
CA ALA A 294 1.08 -16.65 7.71
C ALA A 294 0.32 -17.74 8.48
N THR A 295 -0.36 -17.36 9.54
CA THR A 295 -1.20 -18.21 10.37
C THR A 295 -2.68 -17.84 10.24
N VAL A 296 -3.59 -18.68 10.72
CA VAL A 296 -5.02 -18.34 10.78
C VAL A 296 -5.28 -17.12 11.68
N ASP A 297 -4.44 -16.90 12.68
CA ASP A 297 -4.53 -15.72 13.56
C ASP A 297 -4.11 -14.42 12.84
N ASP A 298 -3.38 -14.53 11.73
CA ASP A 298 -3.13 -13.40 10.82
C ASP A 298 -4.30 -13.18 9.85
N VAL A 299 -5.02 -14.23 9.46
CA VAL A 299 -6.18 -14.15 8.53
C VAL A 299 -7.41 -13.59 9.22
N ARG A 300 -7.75 -14.12 10.41
CA ARG A 300 -8.97 -13.77 11.14
C ARG A 300 -9.21 -12.27 11.30
N PRO A 301 -8.24 -11.45 11.73
CA PRO A 301 -8.47 -10.00 11.85
C PRO A 301 -8.79 -9.30 10.52
N ARG A 302 -8.38 -9.87 9.38
CA ARG A 302 -8.69 -9.34 8.05
C ARG A 302 -10.11 -9.72 7.63
N ALA A 303 -10.55 -10.93 7.96
CA ALA A 303 -11.92 -11.40 7.79
C ALA A 303 -12.90 -10.54 8.64
N GLU A 304 -12.62 -10.37 9.92
CA GLU A 304 -13.39 -9.53 10.82
C GLU A 304 -13.46 -8.08 10.33
N ARG A 305 -12.34 -7.55 9.84
CA ARG A 305 -12.29 -6.20 9.31
C ARG A 305 -13.08 -6.04 8.01
N ALA A 306 -13.09 -7.03 7.12
CA ALA A 306 -13.90 -7.00 5.91
C ALA A 306 -15.40 -6.96 6.25
N LEU A 307 -15.85 -7.78 7.21
CA LEU A 307 -17.21 -7.74 7.75
C LEU A 307 -17.54 -6.37 8.35
N PHE A 308 -16.70 -5.91 9.26
CA PHE A 308 -16.91 -4.61 9.91
C PHE A 308 -16.99 -3.47 8.87
N THR A 309 -16.16 -3.50 7.82
CA THR A 309 -16.20 -2.50 6.75
C THR A 309 -17.52 -2.56 5.99
N SER A 310 -18.05 -3.76 5.71
CA SER A 310 -19.36 -3.93 5.07
C SER A 310 -20.49 -3.31 5.91
N ASP A 311 -20.53 -3.63 7.22
CA ASP A 311 -21.53 -3.10 8.16
C ASP A 311 -21.43 -1.58 8.27
N TRP A 312 -20.21 -1.07 8.34
CA TRP A 312 -19.98 0.38 8.40
C TRP A 312 -20.41 1.09 7.12
N VAL A 313 -20.12 0.52 5.95
CA VAL A 313 -20.55 1.06 4.65
C VAL A 313 -22.06 1.05 4.53
N GLU A 314 -22.74 -0.01 4.98
CA GLU A 314 -24.20 -0.08 5.01
C GLU A 314 -24.79 1.06 5.85
N ALA A 315 -24.20 1.33 7.02
CA ALA A 315 -24.69 2.35 7.94
C ALA A 315 -24.31 3.79 7.54
N ASN A 316 -23.16 4.00 6.89
CA ASN A 316 -22.56 5.32 6.71
C ASN A 316 -22.22 5.69 5.25
N GLY A 317 -22.37 4.76 4.31
CA GLY A 317 -21.91 4.95 2.92
C GLY A 317 -22.55 6.18 2.24
N GLU A 318 -23.86 6.38 2.41
CA GLU A 318 -24.53 7.57 1.88
C GLU A 318 -24.04 8.87 2.50
N ALA A 319 -23.75 8.88 3.81
CA ALA A 319 -23.20 10.05 4.50
C ALA A 319 -21.77 10.32 4.03
N LEU A 320 -20.96 9.26 3.83
CA LEU A 320 -19.62 9.39 3.26
C LEU A 320 -19.66 10.04 1.87
N VAL A 321 -20.55 9.58 0.98
CA VAL A 321 -20.69 10.14 -0.38
C VAL A 321 -21.11 11.60 -0.32
N ARG A 322 -22.15 11.94 0.48
CA ARG A 322 -22.59 13.33 0.63
C ARG A 322 -21.46 14.25 1.12
N ASN A 323 -20.69 13.81 2.10
CA ASN A 323 -19.55 14.55 2.62
C ASN A 323 -18.45 14.67 1.55
N ALA A 324 -18.13 13.56 0.87
CA ALA A 324 -17.06 13.50 -0.12
C ALA A 324 -17.31 14.44 -1.31
N ILE A 325 -18.54 14.55 -1.79
CA ILE A 325 -18.89 15.55 -2.83
C ILE A 325 -18.58 16.98 -2.35
N GLY A 326 -18.73 17.25 -1.05
CA GLY A 326 -18.36 18.54 -0.47
C GLY A 326 -16.85 18.79 -0.34
N TRP A 327 -15.98 17.78 -0.54
CA TRP A 327 -14.53 17.98 -0.47
C TRP A 327 -13.95 18.74 -1.66
N ILE A 328 -14.61 18.68 -2.81
CA ILE A 328 -14.13 19.34 -4.04
C ILE A 328 -14.55 20.83 -4.13
N GLY A 329 -15.27 21.36 -3.12
CA GLY A 329 -15.76 22.74 -3.13
C GLY A 329 -16.76 23.03 -4.26
N GLU A 330 -17.53 24.10 -4.14
CA GLU A 330 -18.21 24.65 -5.30
C GLU A 330 -17.14 25.25 -6.23
N ARG A 331 -16.90 24.60 -7.37
CA ARG A 331 -16.16 25.25 -8.46
C ARG A 331 -17.06 26.34 -9.01
N VAL A 332 -16.83 27.58 -8.56
CA VAL A 332 -17.38 28.78 -9.17
C VAL A 332 -16.84 28.96 -10.58
#